data_d3290285be170cefd38bc5316e6886db
#
_entry.id   d3290285be170cefd38bc5316e6886db
#
_cell.length_a   1.000
_cell.length_b   1.000
_cell.length_c   1.000
_cell.angle_alpha   90.00
_cell.angle_beta   90.00
_cell.angle_gamma   90.00
#
_symmetry.space_group_name_H-M   'P 1'
#
loop_
_entity.id
_entity.type
_entity.pdbx_description
1 polymer ?
#
loop_
_entity_poly.entity_id
_entity_poly.type
_entity_poly.pdbx_seq_one_letter_code
_entity_poly.pdbx_strand_id
1 'polypeptide(L)'
;MGRAGEVCTWCGVDVEPDDGYRLSERPGERNAVFCRLEHIVPWAIQGAHWTPGAGDGDQREDLTTCAHCDAPLGDIRVTLTRHRGEHRVPDAFCSVDHAAAWARAGGRWR
;
A
#
# COMPACT_ATOMS: atom_id res chain seq x y z
N MET A 1 -26.61 -7.85 -2.64
CA MET A 1 -25.73 -7.73 -1.54
C MET A 1 -24.53 -6.88 -1.89
N GLY A 2 -24.24 -5.96 -1.06
CA GLY A 2 -23.10 -5.13 -1.28
C GLY A 2 -21.82 -5.97 -1.26
N ARG A 3 -20.80 -5.46 -1.85
CA ARG A 3 -19.52 -6.08 -1.79
C ARG A 3 -19.00 -6.07 -0.36
N ALA A 4 -18.57 -7.19 0.11
CA ALA A 4 -17.87 -7.23 1.37
C ALA A 4 -16.56 -6.46 1.21
N GLY A 5 -15.95 -6.09 2.28
CA GLY A 5 -14.63 -5.50 2.26
C GLY A 5 -13.63 -6.48 1.67
N GLU A 6 -12.45 -6.00 1.45
CA GLU A 6 -11.38 -6.82 0.92
C GLU A 6 -10.76 -7.65 2.04
N VAL A 7 -9.93 -8.62 1.66
CA VAL A 7 -9.29 -9.52 2.61
C VAL A 7 -7.81 -9.15 2.69
N CYS A 8 -7.27 -9.14 3.91
CA CYS A 8 -5.85 -8.86 4.09
C CYS A 8 -5.01 -9.87 3.33
N THR A 9 -4.13 -9.37 2.48
CA THR A 9 -3.30 -10.23 1.63
C THR A 9 -2.36 -11.10 2.46
N TRP A 10 -2.00 -10.66 3.66
CA TRP A 10 -1.09 -11.43 4.51
C TRP A 10 -1.80 -12.40 5.44
N CYS A 11 -2.76 -11.92 6.23
CA CYS A 11 -3.34 -12.77 7.28
C CYS A 11 -4.75 -13.30 6.98
N GLY A 12 -5.39 -12.79 5.94
CA GLY A 12 -6.67 -13.31 5.50
C GLY A 12 -7.89 -12.78 6.23
N VAL A 13 -7.75 -11.84 7.17
CA VAL A 13 -8.92 -11.27 7.83
C VAL A 13 -9.61 -10.25 6.93
N ASP A 14 -10.89 -10.05 7.14
CA ASP A 14 -11.65 -9.06 6.38
C ASP A 14 -11.17 -7.65 6.72
N VAL A 15 -11.05 -6.82 5.69
CA VAL A 15 -10.68 -5.42 5.84
C VAL A 15 -11.79 -4.58 5.24
N GLU A 16 -12.37 -3.70 6.06
CA GLU A 16 -13.47 -2.86 5.61
C GLU A 16 -12.98 -1.86 4.56
N PRO A 17 -13.85 -1.44 3.64
CA PRO A 17 -13.44 -0.48 2.59
C PRO A 17 -12.88 0.83 3.15
N ASP A 18 -13.34 1.23 4.31
CA ASP A 18 -12.91 2.49 4.94
C ASP A 18 -11.85 2.29 6.00
N ASP A 19 -11.15 1.15 5.97
CA ASP A 19 -10.17 0.84 7.00
C ASP A 19 -8.97 0.15 6.38
N GLY A 20 -7.87 0.09 7.12
CA GLY A 20 -6.69 -0.63 6.70
C GLY A 20 -5.82 0.11 5.71
N TYR A 21 -5.04 -0.64 4.97
CA TYR A 21 -4.02 -0.09 4.09
C TYR A 21 -4.13 -0.73 2.71
N ARG A 22 -3.90 0.07 1.68
CA ARG A 22 -3.93 -0.39 0.28
C ARG A 22 -2.61 -0.06 -0.38
N LEU A 23 -1.99 -1.07 -0.96
CA LEU A 23 -0.72 -0.92 -1.66
C LEU A 23 -0.96 -1.17 -3.14
N SER A 24 -0.49 -0.27 -3.99
CA SER A 24 -0.66 -0.39 -5.44
C SER A 24 0.66 -0.16 -6.13
N GLU A 25 0.91 -0.92 -7.18
CA GLU A 25 2.12 -0.76 -7.97
C GLU A 25 1.78 -0.22 -9.35
N ARG A 26 2.53 0.77 -9.81
CA ARG A 26 2.42 1.32 -11.16
C ARG A 26 3.72 1.03 -11.90
N PRO A 27 3.64 0.67 -13.17
CA PRO A 27 2.46 0.50 -14.01
C PRO A 27 1.85 -0.90 -13.97
N GLY A 28 2.28 -1.75 -13.10
CA GLY A 28 1.92 -3.17 -13.11
C GLY A 28 0.48 -3.50 -12.81
N GLU A 29 -0.31 -2.53 -12.34
CA GLU A 29 -1.71 -2.73 -11.99
C GLU A 29 -1.91 -3.91 -11.06
N ARG A 30 -1.09 -3.96 -10.02
CA ARG A 30 -1.19 -4.97 -8.98
C ARG A 30 -1.47 -4.27 -7.67
N ASN A 31 -2.16 -4.96 -6.77
CA ASN A 31 -2.52 -4.36 -5.50
C ASN A 31 -2.44 -5.38 -4.37
N ALA A 32 -2.41 -4.87 -3.14
CA ALA A 32 -2.46 -5.69 -1.95
C ALA A 32 -3.19 -4.90 -0.86
N VAL A 33 -3.85 -5.63 0.03
CA VAL A 33 -4.63 -5.05 1.12
C VAL A 33 -4.07 -5.56 2.44
N PHE A 34 -3.96 -4.69 3.43
CA PHE A 34 -3.44 -5.07 4.74
C PHE A 34 -4.30 -4.51 5.84
N CYS A 35 -4.57 -5.32 6.85
CA CYS A 35 -5.31 -4.87 8.02
C CYS A 35 -4.42 -4.08 8.98
N ARG A 36 -3.11 -4.29 8.91
CA ARG A 36 -2.12 -3.59 9.72
C ARG A 36 -0.92 -3.22 8.89
N LEU A 37 -0.33 -2.08 9.21
CA LEU A 37 0.85 -1.61 8.48
C LEU A 37 2.00 -2.60 8.56
N GLU A 38 2.24 -3.17 9.72
CA GLU A 38 3.36 -4.09 9.92
C GLU A 38 3.26 -5.37 9.11
N HIS A 39 2.08 -5.71 8.59
CA HIS A 39 1.92 -6.90 7.75
C HIS A 39 2.61 -6.75 6.40
N ILE A 40 2.91 -5.54 5.98
CA ILE A 40 3.67 -5.30 4.75
C ILE A 40 5.06 -5.93 4.85
N VAL A 41 5.65 -5.92 6.02
CA VAL A 41 7.03 -6.41 6.22
C VAL A 41 7.16 -7.90 5.91
N PRO A 42 6.42 -8.81 6.59
CA PRO A 42 6.53 -10.23 6.26
C PRO A 42 6.04 -10.55 4.86
N TRP A 43 5.02 -9.83 4.38
CA TRP A 43 4.51 -10.02 3.03
C TRP A 43 5.61 -9.74 2.00
N ALA A 44 6.36 -8.66 2.18
CA ALA A 44 7.43 -8.29 1.26
C ALA A 44 8.57 -9.31 1.30
N ILE A 45 8.91 -9.78 2.51
CA ILE A 45 9.98 -10.77 2.70
C ILE A 45 9.61 -12.10 2.03
N GLN A 46 8.33 -12.46 2.07
CA GLN A 46 7.85 -13.72 1.50
C GLN A 46 7.66 -13.66 -0.01
N GLY A 47 8.09 -12.59 -0.66
CA GLY A 47 8.05 -12.50 -2.10
C GLY A 47 6.96 -11.60 -2.68
N ALA A 48 6.26 -10.89 -1.82
CA ALA A 48 5.27 -9.89 -2.24
C ALA A 48 4.25 -10.47 -3.23
N HIS A 49 3.39 -11.35 -2.75
CA HIS A 49 2.37 -11.98 -3.60
C HIS A 49 1.22 -11.01 -3.85
N TRP A 50 1.30 -10.31 -4.95
CA TRP A 50 0.32 -9.31 -5.35
C TRP A 50 -0.99 -9.92 -5.81
N THR A 51 -2.07 -9.16 -5.65
CA THR A 51 -3.36 -9.47 -6.24
C THR A 51 -3.43 -8.73 -7.58
N PRO A 52 -3.78 -9.42 -8.68
CA PRO A 52 -3.88 -8.74 -9.97
C PRO A 52 -5.05 -7.76 -10.00
N GLY A 53 -4.91 -6.73 -10.82
CA GLY A 53 -5.94 -5.72 -11.00
C GLY A 53 -5.60 -4.42 -10.32
N ALA A 54 -6.26 -3.35 -10.76
CA ALA A 54 -6.11 -2.04 -10.16
C ALA A 54 -6.94 -1.99 -8.89
N GLY A 55 -6.30 -1.91 -7.75
CA GLY A 55 -7.02 -1.83 -6.48
C GLY A 55 -7.62 -0.45 -6.25
N ASP A 56 -8.20 -0.28 -5.08
CA ASP A 56 -8.80 1.00 -4.68
C ASP A 56 -7.77 2.00 -4.21
N GLY A 57 -6.49 1.72 -4.42
CA GLY A 57 -5.43 2.62 -4.00
C GLY A 57 -5.46 3.94 -4.76
N ASP A 58 -5.07 4.99 -4.08
CA ASP A 58 -5.03 6.32 -4.66
C ASP A 58 -3.83 6.43 -5.61
N GLN A 59 -4.10 6.87 -6.83
CA GLN A 59 -3.07 7.00 -7.85
C GLN A 59 -2.62 8.46 -7.94
N ARG A 60 -2.05 8.97 -6.87
CA ARG A 60 -1.66 10.37 -6.78
C ARG A 60 -0.42 10.65 -7.60
N GLU A 61 -0.53 11.59 -8.53
CA GLU A 61 0.61 11.99 -9.34
C GLU A 61 1.39 13.15 -8.74
N ASP A 62 0.82 13.79 -7.73
CA ASP A 62 1.51 14.86 -7.02
C ASP A 62 2.56 14.33 -6.03
N LEU A 63 2.59 13.03 -5.80
CA LEU A 63 3.63 12.43 -4.97
C LEU A 63 4.85 12.20 -5.86
N THR A 64 5.89 12.98 -5.64
CA THR A 64 7.05 12.97 -6.53
C THR A 64 8.33 12.43 -5.91
N THR A 65 8.32 12.19 -4.59
CA THR A 65 9.48 11.64 -3.90
C THR A 65 9.11 10.45 -3.05
N CYS A 66 10.06 9.53 -2.89
CA CYS A 66 9.88 8.36 -2.05
C CYS A 66 9.84 8.76 -0.57
N ALA A 67 8.82 8.30 0.15
CA ALA A 67 8.68 8.64 1.57
C ALA A 67 9.78 8.04 2.43
N HIS A 68 10.48 7.03 1.92
CA HIS A 68 11.55 6.37 2.67
C HIS A 68 12.93 6.96 2.38
N CYS A 69 13.27 7.14 1.12
CA CYS A 69 14.63 7.55 0.74
C CYS A 69 14.74 8.96 0.15
N ASP A 70 13.60 9.63 -0.02
CA ASP A 70 13.53 11.00 -0.56
C ASP A 70 14.00 11.12 -2.02
N ALA A 71 14.26 10.00 -2.68
CA ALA A 71 14.66 10.04 -4.08
C ALA A 71 13.46 10.37 -4.97
N PRO A 72 13.69 11.02 -6.12
CA PRO A 72 12.60 11.29 -7.07
C PRO A 72 11.98 9.97 -7.54
N LEU A 73 10.65 9.96 -7.67
CA LEU A 73 9.94 8.79 -8.16
C LEU A 73 9.96 8.76 -9.68
N GLY A 74 10.18 7.57 -10.22
CA GLY A 74 10.11 7.36 -11.67
C GLY A 74 8.72 6.88 -12.07
N ASP A 75 8.66 6.28 -13.26
CA ASP A 75 7.41 5.72 -13.77
C ASP A 75 6.97 4.49 -12.98
N ILE A 76 7.92 3.74 -12.44
CA ILE A 76 7.62 2.58 -11.61
C ILE A 76 7.64 3.04 -10.17
N ARG A 77 6.52 2.87 -9.49
CA ARG A 77 6.39 3.32 -8.12
C ARG A 77 5.35 2.50 -7.38
N VAL A 78 5.42 2.53 -6.06
CA VAL A 78 4.48 1.86 -5.19
C VAL A 78 3.79 2.93 -4.35
N THR A 79 2.47 2.93 -4.33
CA THR A 79 1.70 3.89 -3.54
C THR A 79 0.99 3.14 -2.42
N LEU A 80 1.18 3.62 -1.20
CA LEU A 80 0.52 3.07 -0.02
C LEU A 80 -0.50 4.09 0.46
N THR A 81 -1.76 3.68 0.56
CA THR A 81 -2.83 4.56 1.01
C THR A 81 -3.44 4.01 2.29
N ARG A 82 -3.47 4.83 3.31
CA ARG A 82 -4.14 4.49 4.56
C ARG A 82 -5.61 4.93 4.46
N HIS A 83 -6.50 3.99 4.73
CA HIS A 83 -7.94 4.24 4.76
C HIS A 83 -8.39 4.37 6.21
N ARG A 84 -9.04 5.47 6.53
CA ARG A 84 -9.55 5.68 7.88
C ARG A 84 -10.84 6.49 7.77
N GLY A 85 -11.96 5.80 7.80
CA GLY A 85 -13.25 6.43 7.53
C GLY A 85 -13.25 6.99 6.12
N GLU A 86 -13.52 8.27 5.98
CA GLU A 86 -13.48 8.92 4.69
C GLU A 86 -12.11 9.48 4.34
N HIS A 87 -11.17 9.37 5.24
CA HIS A 87 -9.83 9.92 5.03
C HIS A 87 -8.96 8.96 4.27
N ARG A 88 -8.18 9.50 3.34
CA ARG A 88 -7.22 8.74 2.55
C ARG A 88 -5.89 9.45 2.64
N VAL A 89 -4.90 8.78 3.20
CA VAL A 89 -3.57 9.36 3.37
C VAL A 89 -2.60 8.55 2.52
N PRO A 90 -2.21 9.06 1.35
CA PRO A 90 -1.31 8.34 0.46
C PRO A 90 0.15 8.71 0.71
N ASP A 91 1.03 7.75 0.47
CA ASP A 91 2.45 7.99 0.40
C ASP A 91 3.02 7.11 -0.70
N ALA A 92 4.15 7.48 -1.26
CA ALA A 92 4.69 6.76 -2.40
C ALA A 92 6.14 6.36 -2.14
N PHE A 93 6.54 5.27 -2.77
CA PHE A 93 7.85 4.66 -2.57
C PHE A 93 8.40 4.21 -3.91
N CYS A 94 9.72 4.18 -4.05
CA CYS A 94 10.32 3.72 -5.29
C CYS A 94 10.29 2.19 -5.44
N SER A 95 10.03 1.46 -4.37
CA SER A 95 9.93 0.00 -4.44
C SER A 95 9.17 -0.55 -3.25
N VAL A 96 8.80 -1.83 -3.33
CA VAL A 96 8.19 -2.56 -2.22
C VAL A 96 9.13 -2.62 -1.02
N ASP A 97 10.43 -2.79 -1.29
CA ASP A 97 11.43 -2.86 -0.22
C ASP A 97 11.44 -1.57 0.61
N HIS A 98 11.31 -0.43 -0.05
CA HIS A 98 11.27 0.85 0.65
C HIS A 98 9.98 1.02 1.44
N ALA A 99 8.86 0.56 0.88
CA ALA A 99 7.59 0.60 1.60
C ALA A 99 7.67 -0.27 2.86
N ALA A 100 8.27 -1.45 2.74
CA ALA A 100 8.42 -2.36 3.88
C ALA A 100 9.36 -1.78 4.94
N ALA A 101 10.45 -1.17 4.52
CA ALA A 101 11.40 -0.55 5.45
C ALA A 101 10.74 0.61 6.20
N TRP A 102 9.97 1.40 5.51
CA TRP A 102 9.23 2.51 6.10
C TRP A 102 8.21 2.00 7.12
N ALA A 103 7.50 0.91 6.78
CA ALA A 103 6.52 0.30 7.67
C ALA A 103 7.20 -0.27 8.91
N ARG A 104 8.37 -0.90 8.74
CA ARG A 104 9.13 -1.45 9.86
C ARG A 104 9.55 -0.35 10.83
N ALA A 105 9.84 0.83 10.31
CA ALA A 105 10.23 1.97 11.14
C ALA A 105 9.03 2.64 11.82
N GLY A 106 7.81 2.13 11.63
CA GLY A 106 6.62 2.62 12.29
C GLY A 106 5.72 3.50 11.43
N GLY A 107 6.13 3.78 10.20
CA GLY A 107 5.30 4.53 9.27
C GLY A 107 5.05 5.97 9.70
N ARG A 108 5.84 6.90 9.20
CA ARG A 108 5.64 8.30 9.55
C ARG A 108 4.83 9.00 8.48
N TRP A 109 3.56 9.10 8.72
CA TRP A 109 2.66 9.81 7.82
C TRP A 109 2.86 11.32 7.96
N ARG A 110 2.77 12.00 6.85
CA ARG A 110 2.94 13.46 6.80
C ARG A 110 1.63 14.18 6.74
#